data_a3a7de4c1c04ae92b33118ac1ac62c90
#
_entry.id   a3a7de4c1c04ae92b33118ac1ac62c90
#
_cell.length_a   1.000
_cell.length_b   1.000
_cell.length_c   1.000
_cell.angle_alpha   90.00
_cell.angle_beta   90.00
_cell.angle_gamma   90.00
#
_symmetry.space_group_name_H-M   'P 1'
#
loop_
_entity.id
_entity.type
_entity.pdbx_description
1 polymer ?
#
loop_
_entity_poly.entity_id
_entity_poly.type
_entity_poly.pdbx_seq_one_letter_code
_entity_poly.pdbx_strand_id
1 'polypeptide(L)'
;MRAKLCVVTVTVTVTAIAVFMPSLVAAQAFESGSRAELYRRHVLGGRDVQCRTNASCAALGVEALDAGRINDAQTLVDMESMLADAASLQAEDDNSPRALSSAESRVAMALVHQGDVQASEGAFANARAYYRSAANRTSQRADDVVLSRVSTVAQQRLAGIADKQVVQGLPAAGARFAHYMNLGAWSNVTLTPLKGRRGEYRLDAEFVYPTVTHDGAPQASTGSVVANVRFFGGIARVPVSEQPRGGLIEATTKLTNLGAYDGRPDKCLLEFRLAEPETLDVATHGSVGACGFGARVTADGSYYLKTGS
;
A
#
# COMPACT_ATOMS: atom_id res chain seq x y z
N MET A 1 90.29 6.39 -15.66
CA MET A 1 89.41 6.83 -14.58
C MET A 1 88.33 5.76 -14.32
N ARG A 2 88.45 5.02 -13.23
CA ARG A 2 87.55 3.92 -12.88
C ARG A 2 86.55 4.44 -11.81
N ALA A 3 85.28 4.55 -12.17
CA ALA A 3 84.20 4.88 -11.24
C ALA A 3 83.83 3.64 -10.43
N LYS A 4 83.93 3.76 -9.08
CA LYS A 4 83.50 2.73 -8.15
C LYS A 4 82.01 2.93 -7.89
N LEU A 5 81.23 1.91 -8.26
CA LEU A 5 79.79 1.84 -7.97
C LEU A 5 79.63 1.35 -6.52
N CYS A 6 79.06 2.21 -5.67
CA CYS A 6 78.73 1.87 -4.30
C CYS A 6 77.30 1.28 -4.30
N VAL A 7 77.17 -0.04 -4.04
CA VAL A 7 75.88 -0.69 -3.89
C VAL A 7 75.45 -0.56 -2.41
N VAL A 8 74.42 0.19 -2.15
CA VAL A 8 73.81 0.31 -0.82
C VAL A 8 72.67 -0.73 -0.75
N THR A 9 72.91 -1.75 0.05
CA THR A 9 71.92 -2.80 0.31
C THR A 9 71.04 -2.31 1.46
N VAL A 10 69.77 -1.95 1.14
CA VAL A 10 68.77 -1.61 2.13
C VAL A 10 68.03 -2.90 2.54
N THR A 11 68.30 -3.36 3.73
CA THR A 11 67.61 -4.51 4.34
C THR A 11 66.31 -4.00 4.95
N VAL A 12 65.16 -4.24 4.30
CA VAL A 12 63.84 -3.95 4.84
C VAL A 12 63.43 -5.13 5.72
N THR A 13 63.52 -4.92 7.03
CA THR A 13 62.97 -5.88 8.03
C THR A 13 61.48 -5.65 8.09
N VAL A 14 60.69 -6.54 7.47
CA VAL A 14 59.23 -6.57 7.61
C VAL A 14 58.90 -7.25 8.94
N THR A 15 58.64 -6.44 9.95
CA THR A 15 58.10 -6.93 11.22
C THR A 15 56.61 -7.17 10.98
N ALA A 16 56.24 -8.45 10.82
CA ALA A 16 54.85 -8.85 10.75
C ALA A 16 54.22 -8.65 12.14
N ILE A 17 53.60 -7.50 12.35
CA ILE A 17 52.67 -7.31 13.49
C ILE A 17 51.43 -8.12 13.16
N ALA A 18 51.36 -9.32 13.73
CA ALA A 18 50.10 -10.08 13.78
C ALA A 18 49.16 -9.32 14.71
N VAL A 19 48.39 -8.37 14.12
CA VAL A 19 47.23 -7.81 14.77
C VAL A 19 46.22 -8.97 14.90
N PHE A 20 46.20 -9.59 16.06
CA PHE A 20 45.09 -10.38 16.49
C PHE A 20 43.89 -9.43 16.57
N MET A 21 43.20 -9.24 15.45
CA MET A 21 41.82 -8.79 15.47
C MET A 21 41.04 -9.98 16.09
N PRO A 22 40.48 -9.81 17.28
CA PRO A 22 39.43 -10.72 17.69
C PRO A 22 38.41 -10.58 16.60
N SER A 23 38.21 -11.66 15.84
CA SER A 23 37.04 -11.80 14.99
C SER A 23 35.83 -11.69 15.90
N LEU A 24 35.36 -10.46 16.08
CA LEU A 24 33.99 -10.18 16.39
C LEU A 24 33.17 -10.60 15.13
N VAL A 25 33.24 -11.89 14.82
CA VAL A 25 32.09 -12.60 14.39
C VAL A 25 31.23 -12.62 15.66
N ALA A 26 30.61 -11.47 15.96
CA ALA A 26 29.28 -11.51 16.51
C ALA A 26 28.55 -12.40 15.50
N ALA A 27 28.54 -13.70 15.78
CA ALA A 27 27.49 -14.58 15.34
C ALA A 27 26.23 -13.81 15.79
N GLN A 28 25.71 -12.98 14.91
CA GLN A 28 24.31 -12.61 14.95
C GLN A 28 23.67 -13.99 14.97
N ALA A 29 23.32 -14.43 16.16
CA ALA A 29 22.41 -15.51 16.33
C ALA A 29 21.23 -15.08 15.45
N PHE A 30 21.16 -15.66 14.28
CA PHE A 30 20.04 -15.51 13.38
C PHE A 30 18.89 -16.02 14.22
N GLU A 31 18.23 -15.09 14.93
CA GLU A 31 17.03 -15.41 15.66
C GLU A 31 16.09 -15.91 14.59
N SER A 32 15.92 -17.23 14.54
CA SER A 32 15.06 -17.97 13.64
C SER A 32 13.59 -17.70 14.00
N GLY A 33 13.22 -16.40 14.00
CA GLY A 33 11.84 -15.99 14.07
C GLY A 33 11.18 -16.20 12.70
N SER A 34 9.89 -16.52 12.69
CA SER A 34 9.15 -16.48 11.42
C SER A 34 9.22 -15.06 10.83
N ARG A 35 9.07 -14.94 9.49
CA ARG A 35 9.03 -13.64 8.80
C ARG A 35 7.98 -12.71 9.42
N ALA A 36 6.85 -13.25 9.85
CA ALA A 36 5.80 -12.52 10.55
C ALA A 36 6.26 -11.97 11.91
N GLU A 37 7.02 -12.73 12.67
CA GLU A 37 7.56 -12.28 13.98
C GLU A 37 8.63 -11.19 13.78
N LEU A 38 9.49 -11.33 12.78
CA LEU A 38 10.48 -10.32 12.44
C LEU A 38 9.80 -9.02 11.98
N TYR A 39 8.76 -9.11 11.12
CA TYR A 39 7.96 -7.97 10.72
C TYR A 39 7.30 -7.30 11.93
N ARG A 40 6.68 -8.06 12.82
CA ARG A 40 6.07 -7.53 14.04
C ARG A 40 7.07 -6.77 14.91
N ARG A 41 8.26 -7.29 15.12
CA ARG A 41 9.33 -6.59 15.85
C ARG A 41 9.77 -5.33 15.15
N HIS A 42 9.89 -5.38 13.82
CA HIS A 42 10.34 -4.25 13.01
C HIS A 42 9.36 -3.08 13.08
N VAL A 43 8.06 -3.33 12.90
CA VAL A 43 7.03 -2.27 12.93
C VAL A 43 6.67 -1.80 14.33
N LEU A 44 6.71 -2.67 15.34
CA LEU A 44 6.44 -2.27 16.73
C LEU A 44 7.63 -1.54 17.36
N GLY A 45 8.87 -1.84 16.93
CA GLY A 45 10.05 -1.04 17.20
C GLY A 45 10.33 -0.68 18.67
N GLY A 46 10.00 -1.57 19.64
CA GLY A 46 10.18 -1.31 21.06
C GLY A 46 9.21 -0.31 21.68
N ARG A 47 8.12 0.05 20.99
CA ARG A 47 7.02 0.85 21.57
C ARG A 47 6.41 0.12 22.75
N ASP A 48 6.03 0.88 23.77
CA ASP A 48 5.26 0.35 24.88
C ASP A 48 3.87 -0.08 24.39
N VAL A 49 3.71 -1.40 24.27
CA VAL A 49 2.57 -2.00 23.56
C VAL A 49 1.47 -2.27 24.57
N GLN A 50 0.39 -1.49 24.55
CA GLN A 50 -0.76 -1.66 25.43
C GLN A 50 -1.52 -2.97 25.18
N CYS A 51 -1.41 -3.55 23.97
CA CYS A 51 -2.02 -4.82 23.60
C CYS A 51 -1.03 -5.71 22.81
N ARG A 52 -1.16 -7.04 22.93
CA ARG A 52 -0.21 -8.01 22.35
C ARG A 52 -0.80 -8.90 21.27
N THR A 53 -2.10 -8.93 21.14
CA THR A 53 -2.82 -9.74 20.14
C THR A 53 -3.79 -8.88 19.37
N ASN A 54 -4.05 -9.24 18.13
CA ASN A 54 -5.05 -8.56 17.29
C ASN A 54 -6.39 -8.44 18.03
N ALA A 55 -6.88 -9.52 18.65
CA ALA A 55 -8.15 -9.50 19.37
C ALA A 55 -8.14 -8.57 20.60
N SER A 56 -7.05 -8.49 21.34
CA SER A 56 -6.95 -7.60 22.51
C SER A 56 -6.86 -6.13 22.08
N CYS A 57 -6.16 -5.82 20.98
CA CYS A 57 -6.11 -4.47 20.43
C CYS A 57 -7.49 -4.03 19.91
N ALA A 58 -8.18 -4.90 19.19
CA ALA A 58 -9.54 -4.66 18.72
C ALA A 58 -10.49 -4.34 19.89
N ALA A 59 -10.51 -5.16 20.92
CA ALA A 59 -11.38 -4.96 22.08
C ALA A 59 -11.11 -3.64 22.81
N LEU A 60 -9.84 -3.34 23.09
CA LEU A 60 -9.45 -2.09 23.72
C LEU A 60 -9.70 -0.87 22.84
N GLY A 61 -9.51 -1.01 21.51
CA GLY A 61 -9.81 0.05 20.54
C GLY A 61 -11.29 0.41 20.53
N VAL A 62 -12.17 -0.60 20.50
CA VAL A 62 -13.63 -0.39 20.59
C VAL A 62 -14.01 0.26 21.92
N GLU A 63 -13.48 -0.23 23.05
CA GLU A 63 -13.74 0.35 24.37
C GLU A 63 -13.28 1.83 24.44
N ALA A 64 -12.12 2.14 23.90
CA ALA A 64 -11.62 3.52 23.86
C ALA A 64 -12.51 4.40 23.00
N LEU A 65 -13.01 3.90 21.87
CA LEU A 65 -13.91 4.60 20.96
C LEU A 65 -15.26 4.88 21.63
N ASP A 66 -15.86 3.87 22.29
CA ASP A 66 -17.11 4.02 23.03
C ASP A 66 -17.01 5.01 24.20
N ALA A 67 -15.81 5.12 24.78
CA ALA A 67 -15.50 6.10 25.82
C ALA A 67 -15.13 7.50 25.27
N GLY A 68 -15.17 7.71 23.95
CA GLY A 68 -14.82 8.98 23.29
C GLY A 68 -13.32 9.31 23.30
N ARG A 69 -12.45 8.33 23.63
CA ARG A 69 -10.98 8.48 23.62
C ARG A 69 -10.43 8.19 22.22
N ILE A 70 -10.67 9.10 21.27
CA ILE A 70 -10.41 8.87 19.84
C ILE A 70 -8.93 8.59 19.56
N ASN A 71 -8.00 9.36 20.14
CA ASN A 71 -6.56 9.16 19.91
C ASN A 71 -6.06 7.79 20.42
N ASP A 72 -6.60 7.35 21.57
CA ASP A 72 -6.28 6.02 22.10
C ASP A 72 -6.85 4.94 21.18
N ALA A 73 -8.11 5.11 20.73
CA ALA A 73 -8.75 4.21 19.78
C ALA A 73 -7.95 4.10 18.49
N GLN A 74 -7.52 5.22 17.89
CA GLN A 74 -6.68 5.22 16.68
C GLN A 74 -5.39 4.43 16.89
N THR A 75 -4.68 4.68 17.99
CA THR A 75 -3.44 3.96 18.31
C THR A 75 -3.65 2.45 18.43
N LEU A 76 -4.72 2.04 19.10
CA LEU A 76 -5.05 0.62 19.32
C LEU A 76 -5.47 -0.08 18.03
N VAL A 77 -6.24 0.61 17.16
CA VAL A 77 -6.67 0.07 15.87
C VAL A 77 -5.49 0.02 14.87
N ASP A 78 -4.55 0.97 14.92
CA ASP A 78 -3.30 0.87 14.15
C ASP A 78 -2.50 -0.36 14.55
N MET A 79 -2.42 -0.66 15.84
CA MET A 79 -1.76 -1.88 16.34
C MET A 79 -2.52 -3.14 15.96
N GLU A 80 -3.86 -3.13 16.01
CA GLU A 80 -4.69 -4.22 15.51
C GLU A 80 -4.36 -4.53 14.06
N SER A 81 -4.29 -3.50 13.20
CA SER A 81 -3.97 -3.64 11.78
C SER A 81 -2.59 -4.27 11.57
N MET A 82 -1.56 -3.78 12.27
CA MET A 82 -0.20 -4.34 12.17
C MET A 82 -0.12 -5.81 12.59
N LEU A 83 -0.85 -6.20 13.64
CA LEU A 83 -0.91 -7.59 14.09
C LEU A 83 -1.73 -8.47 13.15
N ALA A 84 -2.76 -7.93 12.51
CA ALA A 84 -3.51 -8.62 11.47
C ALA A 84 -2.64 -8.89 10.23
N ASP A 85 -1.86 -7.90 9.81
CA ASP A 85 -0.92 -8.04 8.69
C ASP A 85 0.17 -9.07 8.99
N ALA A 86 0.72 -9.08 10.20
CA ALA A 86 1.68 -10.11 10.63
C ALA A 86 1.07 -11.52 10.59
N ALA A 87 -0.20 -11.65 11.00
CA ALA A 87 -0.91 -12.92 10.92
C ALA A 87 -1.17 -13.35 9.46
N SER A 88 -1.38 -12.40 8.55
CA SER A 88 -1.52 -12.68 7.11
C SER A 88 -0.22 -13.22 6.52
N LEU A 89 0.91 -12.58 6.83
CA LEU A 89 2.23 -13.08 6.43
C LEU A 89 2.52 -14.49 6.96
N GLN A 90 2.17 -14.76 8.23
CA GLN A 90 2.35 -16.09 8.79
C GLN A 90 1.51 -17.14 8.07
N ALA A 91 0.25 -16.80 7.76
CA ALA A 91 -0.65 -17.70 7.04
C ALA A 91 -0.19 -17.99 5.61
N GLU A 92 0.44 -17.02 4.94
CA GLU A 92 1.08 -17.20 3.63
C GLU A 92 2.27 -18.15 3.74
N ASP A 93 3.16 -17.96 4.71
CA ASP A 93 4.33 -18.80 4.94
C ASP A 93 3.93 -20.25 5.26
N ASP A 94 2.88 -20.44 6.07
CA ASP A 94 2.34 -21.75 6.43
C ASP A 94 1.59 -22.43 5.26
N ASN A 95 1.33 -21.69 4.17
CA ASN A 95 0.56 -22.16 2.99
C ASN A 95 -0.76 -22.84 3.39
N SER A 96 -1.44 -22.29 4.39
CA SER A 96 -2.68 -22.84 4.96
C SER A 96 -3.90 -22.02 4.52
N PRO A 97 -4.78 -22.54 3.64
CA PRO A 97 -5.96 -21.80 3.18
C PRO A 97 -6.88 -21.35 4.32
N ARG A 98 -7.03 -22.18 5.37
CA ARG A 98 -7.86 -21.86 6.54
C ARG A 98 -7.22 -20.75 7.39
N ALA A 99 -5.90 -20.80 7.59
CA ALA A 99 -5.18 -19.75 8.31
C ALA A 99 -5.24 -18.43 7.54
N LEU A 100 -5.08 -18.50 6.21
CA LEU A 100 -5.18 -17.33 5.33
C LEU A 100 -6.58 -16.69 5.39
N SER A 101 -7.66 -17.47 5.32
CA SER A 101 -9.02 -16.96 5.47
C SER A 101 -9.23 -16.27 6.83
N SER A 102 -8.75 -16.88 7.91
CA SER A 102 -8.81 -16.28 9.24
C SER A 102 -7.98 -14.99 9.35
N ALA A 103 -6.80 -14.94 8.75
CA ALA A 103 -5.95 -13.76 8.73
C ALA A 103 -6.57 -12.63 7.89
N GLU A 104 -7.08 -12.94 6.71
CA GLU A 104 -7.79 -11.98 5.84
C GLU A 104 -9.00 -11.37 6.55
N SER A 105 -9.76 -12.17 7.33
CA SER A 105 -10.88 -11.66 8.10
C SER A 105 -10.45 -10.67 9.20
N ARG A 106 -9.27 -10.87 9.80
CA ARG A 106 -8.70 -9.93 10.78
C ARG A 106 -8.28 -8.61 10.12
N VAL A 107 -7.63 -8.68 8.98
CA VAL A 107 -7.25 -7.48 8.20
C VAL A 107 -8.51 -6.71 7.81
N ALA A 108 -9.52 -7.39 7.28
CA ALA A 108 -10.78 -6.74 6.90
C ALA A 108 -11.52 -6.15 8.13
N MET A 109 -11.49 -6.81 9.29
CA MET A 109 -12.11 -6.26 10.51
C MET A 109 -11.33 -5.06 11.04
N ALA A 110 -10.00 -5.07 10.99
CA ALA A 110 -9.19 -3.91 11.35
C ALA A 110 -9.51 -2.69 10.46
N LEU A 111 -9.77 -2.90 9.16
CA LEU A 111 -10.28 -1.84 8.28
C LEU A 111 -11.65 -1.32 8.72
N VAL A 112 -12.56 -2.20 9.21
CA VAL A 112 -13.84 -1.74 9.76
C VAL A 112 -13.62 -0.84 10.99
N HIS A 113 -12.76 -1.23 11.92
CA HIS A 113 -12.46 -0.44 13.11
C HIS A 113 -11.76 0.89 12.77
N GLN A 114 -10.88 0.92 11.77
CA GLN A 114 -10.34 2.17 11.21
C GLN A 114 -11.47 3.07 10.70
N GLY A 115 -12.43 2.49 9.98
CA GLY A 115 -13.61 3.22 9.53
C GLY A 115 -14.46 3.76 10.68
N ASP A 116 -14.64 2.99 11.77
CA ASP A 116 -15.38 3.42 12.95
C ASP A 116 -14.71 4.64 13.63
N VAL A 117 -13.37 4.66 13.73
CA VAL A 117 -12.62 5.82 14.23
C VAL A 117 -12.85 7.04 13.34
N GLN A 118 -12.71 6.90 12.02
CA GLN A 118 -12.93 7.99 11.07
C GLN A 118 -14.37 8.52 11.11
N ALA A 119 -15.35 7.63 11.28
CA ALA A 119 -16.76 8.03 11.41
C ALA A 119 -17.01 8.83 12.68
N SER A 120 -16.35 8.50 13.79
CA SER A 120 -16.46 9.23 15.06
C SER A 120 -15.86 10.64 15.00
N GLU A 121 -14.84 10.83 14.15
CA GLU A 121 -14.26 12.13 13.84
C GLU A 121 -15.09 12.96 12.86
N GLY A 122 -16.16 12.39 12.30
CA GLY A 122 -16.97 13.02 11.24
C GLY A 122 -16.33 12.97 9.85
N ALA A 123 -15.23 12.24 9.68
CA ALA A 123 -14.52 12.06 8.40
C ALA A 123 -15.21 10.96 7.56
N PHE A 124 -16.49 11.17 7.20
CA PHE A 124 -17.33 10.13 6.62
C PHE A 124 -16.85 9.59 5.27
N ALA A 125 -16.19 10.39 4.43
CA ALA A 125 -15.60 9.89 3.19
C ALA A 125 -14.48 8.88 3.49
N ASN A 126 -13.61 9.17 4.46
CA ASN A 126 -12.56 8.25 4.90
C ASN A 126 -13.17 6.98 5.50
N ALA A 127 -14.20 7.11 6.35
CA ALA A 127 -14.90 5.97 6.93
C ALA A 127 -15.46 5.05 5.83
N ARG A 128 -16.14 5.62 4.82
CA ARG A 128 -16.64 4.85 3.68
C ARG A 128 -15.54 4.17 2.89
N ALA A 129 -14.38 4.84 2.70
CA ALA A 129 -13.22 4.25 2.03
C ALA A 129 -12.73 2.99 2.75
N TYR A 130 -12.63 3.04 4.08
CA TYR A 130 -12.24 1.88 4.90
C TYR A 130 -13.28 0.76 4.85
N TYR A 131 -14.56 1.05 5.03
CA TYR A 131 -15.61 0.03 4.98
C TYR A 131 -15.74 -0.62 3.61
N ARG A 132 -15.65 0.16 2.52
CA ARG A 132 -15.64 -0.38 1.15
C ARG A 132 -14.42 -1.25 0.90
N SER A 133 -13.24 -0.85 1.39
CA SER A 133 -12.03 -1.66 1.30
C SER A 133 -12.19 -3.00 2.03
N ALA A 134 -12.80 -3.01 3.23
CA ALA A 134 -13.11 -4.22 3.96
C ALA A 134 -14.09 -5.11 3.20
N ALA A 135 -15.19 -4.55 2.70
CA ALA A 135 -16.19 -5.27 1.93
C ALA A 135 -15.64 -5.84 0.62
N ASN A 136 -14.84 -5.07 -0.12
CA ASN A 136 -14.22 -5.51 -1.37
C ASN A 136 -13.25 -6.67 -1.15
N ARG A 137 -12.41 -6.60 -0.11
CA ARG A 137 -11.47 -7.67 0.25
C ARG A 137 -12.17 -8.99 0.51
N THR A 138 -13.33 -8.95 1.14
CA THR A 138 -14.12 -10.16 1.47
C THR A 138 -14.93 -10.68 0.30
N SER A 139 -15.31 -9.83 -0.66
CA SER A 139 -16.14 -10.21 -1.81
C SER A 139 -15.47 -11.19 -2.77
N GLN A 140 -14.13 -11.21 -2.81
CA GLN A 140 -13.36 -12.11 -3.66
C GLN A 140 -13.46 -13.58 -3.23
N ARG A 141 -13.98 -13.86 -2.02
CA ARG A 141 -14.21 -15.19 -1.45
C ARG A 141 -15.59 -15.25 -0.79
N ALA A 142 -16.62 -14.98 -1.57
CA ALA A 142 -17.99 -14.86 -1.06
C ALA A 142 -18.55 -16.15 -0.43
N ASP A 143 -17.99 -17.30 -0.78
CA ASP A 143 -18.30 -18.63 -0.22
C ASP A 143 -17.67 -18.88 1.16
N ASP A 144 -16.73 -18.03 1.58
CA ASP A 144 -16.08 -18.14 2.89
C ASP A 144 -16.95 -17.51 3.98
N VAL A 145 -17.48 -18.36 4.88
CA VAL A 145 -18.39 -17.95 5.96
C VAL A 145 -17.74 -16.92 6.91
N VAL A 146 -16.43 -17.00 7.14
CA VAL A 146 -15.72 -16.09 8.04
C VAL A 146 -15.64 -14.71 7.42
N LEU A 147 -15.21 -14.63 6.16
CA LEU A 147 -15.13 -13.39 5.40
C LEU A 147 -16.50 -12.77 5.14
N SER A 148 -17.53 -13.59 4.85
CA SER A 148 -18.90 -13.16 4.66
C SER A 148 -19.47 -12.40 5.88
N ARG A 149 -19.14 -12.82 7.10
CA ARG A 149 -19.53 -12.10 8.32
C ARG A 149 -18.93 -10.71 8.39
N VAL A 150 -17.64 -10.57 8.09
CA VAL A 150 -16.97 -9.25 8.07
C VAL A 150 -17.56 -8.36 6.98
N SER A 151 -17.84 -8.92 5.79
CA SER A 151 -18.52 -8.19 4.72
C SER A 151 -19.87 -7.63 5.19
N THR A 152 -20.66 -8.43 5.91
CA THR A 152 -21.94 -8.00 6.46
C THR A 152 -21.76 -6.82 7.44
N VAL A 153 -20.78 -6.88 8.34
CA VAL A 153 -20.50 -5.79 9.27
C VAL A 153 -20.10 -4.52 8.51
N ALA A 154 -19.19 -4.63 7.54
CA ALA A 154 -18.75 -3.49 6.74
C ALA A 154 -19.94 -2.84 5.98
N GLN A 155 -20.82 -3.64 5.39
CA GLN A 155 -22.02 -3.15 4.70
C GLN A 155 -23.01 -2.47 5.65
N GLN A 156 -23.21 -3.01 6.88
CA GLN A 156 -24.04 -2.37 7.90
C GLN A 156 -23.47 -1.00 8.31
N ARG A 157 -22.15 -0.88 8.50
CA ARG A 157 -21.49 0.40 8.78
C ARG A 157 -21.66 1.39 7.63
N LEU A 158 -21.50 0.95 6.38
CA LEU A 158 -21.75 1.77 5.19
C LEU A 158 -23.18 2.28 5.16
N ALA A 159 -24.17 1.42 5.40
CA ALA A 159 -25.58 1.81 5.42
C ALA A 159 -25.87 2.86 6.50
N GLY A 160 -25.20 2.78 7.66
CA GLY A 160 -25.36 3.73 8.77
C GLY A 160 -24.84 5.15 8.48
N ILE A 161 -24.01 5.32 7.46
CA ILE A 161 -23.43 6.62 7.07
C ILE A 161 -23.64 6.95 5.58
N ALA A 162 -24.53 6.24 4.91
CA ALA A 162 -24.70 6.30 3.45
C ALA A 162 -25.05 7.71 2.93
N ASP A 163 -25.78 8.48 3.68
CA ASP A 163 -26.25 9.84 3.36
C ASP A 163 -25.40 10.96 3.97
N LYS A 164 -24.43 10.63 4.83
CA LYS A 164 -23.64 11.62 5.54
C LYS A 164 -22.55 12.23 4.65
N GLN A 165 -22.65 13.51 4.33
CA GLN A 165 -21.62 14.30 3.64
C GLN A 165 -21.09 13.62 2.35
N VAL A 166 -21.97 13.02 1.55
CA VAL A 166 -21.58 12.39 0.29
C VAL A 166 -21.08 13.44 -0.69
N VAL A 167 -19.86 13.24 -1.21
CA VAL A 167 -19.27 14.10 -2.23
C VAL A 167 -19.81 13.70 -3.59
N GLN A 168 -20.57 14.59 -4.22
CA GLN A 168 -21.11 14.38 -5.57
C GLN A 168 -20.10 14.85 -6.63
N GLY A 169 -19.70 13.94 -7.51
CA GLY A 169 -18.73 14.23 -8.58
C GLY A 169 -17.31 14.48 -8.06
N LEU A 170 -16.49 15.09 -8.91
CA LEU A 170 -15.11 15.46 -8.53
C LEU A 170 -15.11 16.83 -7.84
N PRO A 171 -14.55 16.94 -6.61
CA PRO A 171 -14.43 18.20 -5.91
C PRO A 171 -13.64 19.24 -6.73
N ALA A 172 -14.06 20.51 -6.66
CA ALA A 172 -13.36 21.61 -7.34
C ALA A 172 -11.91 21.80 -6.85
N ALA A 173 -11.62 21.39 -5.62
CA ALA A 173 -10.27 21.43 -5.05
C ALA A 173 -9.39 20.24 -5.48
N GLY A 174 -9.98 19.26 -6.20
CA GLY A 174 -9.34 18.00 -6.52
C GLY A 174 -9.84 16.85 -5.64
N ALA A 175 -9.40 15.65 -5.96
CA ALA A 175 -9.79 14.43 -5.26
C ALA A 175 -8.61 13.48 -5.11
N ARG A 176 -8.52 12.80 -3.98
CA ARG A 176 -7.59 11.69 -3.75
C ARG A 176 -8.40 10.43 -3.52
N PHE A 177 -8.15 9.44 -4.35
CA PHE A 177 -8.74 8.11 -4.23
C PHE A 177 -7.66 7.13 -3.77
N ALA A 178 -8.02 6.18 -2.91
CA ALA A 178 -7.09 5.22 -2.35
C ALA A 178 -7.66 3.81 -2.40
N HIS A 179 -6.78 2.85 -2.70
CA HIS A 179 -7.04 1.41 -2.69
C HIS A 179 -6.12 0.74 -1.69
N TYR A 180 -6.70 0.05 -0.70
CA TYR A 180 -5.92 -0.65 0.30
C TYR A 180 -5.30 -1.93 -0.28
N MET A 181 -3.99 -2.01 -0.23
CA MET A 181 -3.26 -3.16 -0.80
C MET A 181 -3.01 -4.26 0.23
N ASN A 182 -2.27 -3.97 1.26
CA ASN A 182 -1.97 -4.80 2.44
C ASN A 182 -0.88 -4.10 3.26
N LEU A 183 -0.50 -4.64 4.44
CA LEU A 183 0.63 -4.16 5.26
C LEU A 183 0.58 -2.64 5.51
N GLY A 184 -0.61 -2.10 5.70
CA GLY A 184 -0.81 -0.66 5.88
C GLY A 184 -0.60 0.20 4.62
N ALA A 185 -0.27 -0.41 3.47
CA ALA A 185 0.01 0.30 2.24
C ALA A 185 -1.25 0.60 1.42
N TRP A 186 -1.26 1.76 0.77
CA TRP A 186 -2.32 2.22 -0.10
C TRP A 186 -1.77 2.64 -1.45
N SER A 187 -2.36 2.13 -2.52
CA SER A 187 -2.23 2.73 -3.85
C SER A 187 -3.10 3.97 -3.91
N ASN A 188 -2.64 5.03 -4.56
CA ASN A 188 -3.32 6.31 -4.58
C ASN A 188 -3.49 6.83 -6.00
N VAL A 189 -4.61 7.50 -6.26
CA VAL A 189 -4.84 8.29 -7.47
C VAL A 189 -5.30 9.67 -7.06
N THR A 190 -4.51 10.69 -7.38
CA THR A 190 -4.82 12.09 -7.10
C THR A 190 -5.20 12.80 -8.39
N LEU A 191 -6.34 13.48 -8.37
CA LEU A 191 -6.85 14.30 -9.45
C LEU A 191 -6.81 15.77 -9.04
N THR A 192 -5.92 16.56 -9.64
CA THR A 192 -5.79 18.00 -9.39
C THR A 192 -6.34 18.77 -10.57
N PRO A 193 -7.35 19.65 -10.38
CA PRO A 193 -7.91 20.46 -11.47
C PRO A 193 -6.85 21.34 -12.15
N LEU A 194 -6.84 21.38 -13.47
CA LEU A 194 -5.93 22.25 -14.21
C LEU A 194 -6.50 23.66 -14.28
N LYS A 195 -5.70 24.65 -13.84
CA LYS A 195 -6.09 26.05 -13.82
C LYS A 195 -6.49 26.55 -15.23
N GLY A 196 -7.68 27.13 -15.36
CA GLY A 196 -8.22 27.65 -16.61
C GLY A 196 -8.71 26.58 -17.59
N ARG A 197 -8.72 25.30 -17.22
CA ARG A 197 -9.14 24.18 -18.08
C ARG A 197 -10.27 23.39 -17.43
N ARG A 198 -11.50 23.79 -17.71
CA ARG A 198 -12.68 23.16 -17.11
C ARG A 198 -12.77 21.67 -17.48
N GLY A 199 -12.91 20.81 -16.46
CA GLY A 199 -13.05 19.36 -16.63
C GLY A 199 -11.75 18.62 -16.98
N GLU A 200 -10.61 19.32 -16.93
CA GLU A 200 -9.29 18.71 -17.08
C GLU A 200 -8.57 18.63 -15.73
N TYR A 201 -7.87 17.53 -15.53
CA TYR A 201 -7.17 17.23 -14.28
C TYR A 201 -5.75 16.77 -14.58
N ARG A 202 -4.81 17.15 -13.74
CA ARG A 202 -3.57 16.41 -13.59
C ARG A 202 -3.89 15.18 -12.74
N LEU A 203 -3.63 14.01 -13.30
CA LEU A 203 -3.69 12.73 -12.65
C LEU A 203 -2.28 12.36 -12.18
N ASP A 204 -2.13 12.12 -10.89
CA ASP A 204 -0.95 11.53 -10.26
C ASP A 204 -1.38 10.22 -9.62
N ALA A 205 -0.93 9.09 -10.16
CA ALA A 205 -1.23 7.76 -9.63
C ALA A 205 0.05 7.07 -9.14
N GLU A 206 -0.02 6.51 -7.94
CA GLU A 206 1.01 5.67 -7.34
C GLU A 206 0.39 4.34 -6.96
N PHE A 207 0.92 3.28 -7.55
CA PHE A 207 0.52 1.90 -7.30
C PHE A 207 1.62 1.22 -6.50
N VAL A 208 1.23 0.50 -5.45
CA VAL A 208 2.18 -0.19 -4.58
C VAL A 208 1.83 -1.67 -4.46
N TYR A 209 2.85 -2.49 -4.38
CA TYR A 209 2.74 -3.88 -3.98
C TYR A 209 3.64 -4.07 -2.76
N PRO A 210 3.07 -4.09 -1.54
CA PRO A 210 3.85 -4.22 -0.32
C PRO A 210 4.35 -5.65 -0.15
N THR A 211 5.56 -5.76 0.33
CA THR A 211 6.22 -7.02 0.66
C THR A 211 6.98 -6.88 1.98
N VAL A 212 7.51 -8.00 2.45
CA VAL A 212 8.40 -8.03 3.60
C VAL A 212 9.63 -8.80 3.20
N THR A 213 10.79 -8.24 3.49
CA THR A 213 12.09 -8.91 3.29
C THR A 213 12.24 -10.12 4.19
N HIS A 214 13.24 -10.95 3.96
CA HIS A 214 13.50 -12.13 4.79
C HIS A 214 13.77 -11.79 6.27
N ASP A 215 14.37 -10.64 6.53
CA ASP A 215 14.64 -10.11 7.88
C ASP A 215 13.47 -9.30 8.48
N GLY A 216 12.29 -9.37 7.88
CA GLY A 216 11.07 -8.75 8.38
C GLY A 216 10.91 -7.27 8.07
N ALA A 217 11.84 -6.63 7.33
CA ALA A 217 11.71 -5.22 6.99
C ALA A 217 10.60 -4.99 5.95
N PRO A 218 9.70 -4.01 6.17
CA PRO A 218 8.72 -3.61 5.16
C PRO A 218 9.41 -3.12 3.89
N GLN A 219 8.93 -3.56 2.75
CA GLN A 219 9.40 -3.15 1.43
C GLN A 219 8.20 -3.00 0.49
N ALA A 220 8.33 -2.24 -0.57
CA ALA A 220 7.31 -2.14 -1.60
C ALA A 220 7.92 -2.07 -2.99
N SER A 221 7.29 -2.74 -3.95
CA SER A 221 7.44 -2.44 -5.36
C SER A 221 6.43 -1.35 -5.72
N THR A 222 6.81 -0.42 -6.58
CA THR A 222 5.95 0.69 -6.97
C THR A 222 5.83 0.83 -8.48
N GLY A 223 4.74 1.47 -8.91
CA GLY A 223 4.53 1.97 -10.25
C GLY A 223 3.87 3.34 -10.15
N SER A 224 4.25 4.30 -10.99
CA SER A 224 3.66 5.62 -10.98
C SER A 224 3.31 6.09 -12.38
N VAL A 225 2.20 6.83 -12.48
CA VAL A 225 1.74 7.44 -13.73
C VAL A 225 1.32 8.87 -13.47
N VAL A 226 1.83 9.79 -14.27
CA VAL A 226 1.42 11.19 -14.27
C VAL A 226 0.89 11.56 -15.64
N ALA A 227 -0.33 12.10 -15.71
CA ALA A 227 -0.95 12.48 -16.98
C ALA A 227 -1.90 13.66 -16.80
N ASN A 228 -2.12 14.43 -17.87
CA ASN A 228 -3.25 15.33 -17.93
C ASN A 228 -4.43 14.59 -18.56
N VAL A 229 -5.57 14.55 -17.87
CA VAL A 229 -6.74 13.77 -18.28
C VAL A 229 -7.99 14.63 -18.33
N ARG A 230 -8.94 14.21 -19.17
CA ARG A 230 -10.33 14.67 -19.15
C ARG A 230 -11.25 13.47 -19.10
N PHE A 231 -12.22 13.51 -18.22
CA PHE A 231 -13.24 12.47 -18.15
C PHE A 231 -14.36 12.72 -19.16
N PHE A 232 -14.58 11.77 -20.05
CA PHE A 232 -15.69 11.75 -21.00
C PHE A 232 -16.68 10.66 -20.60
N GLY A 233 -17.90 11.03 -20.24
CA GLY A 233 -18.89 10.08 -19.71
C GLY A 233 -18.38 9.34 -18.46
N GLY A 234 -17.58 10.01 -17.61
CA GLY A 234 -17.00 9.42 -16.41
C GLY A 234 -15.74 8.56 -16.63
N ILE A 235 -15.21 8.49 -17.87
CA ILE A 235 -14.06 7.65 -18.21
C ILE A 235 -12.89 8.52 -18.69
N ALA A 236 -11.70 8.25 -18.16
CA ALA A 236 -10.43 8.76 -18.68
C ALA A 236 -9.52 7.58 -19.03
N ARG A 237 -8.75 7.71 -20.13
CA ARG A 237 -7.83 6.66 -20.58
C ARG A 237 -6.43 7.23 -20.74
N VAL A 238 -5.46 6.52 -20.18
CA VAL A 238 -4.05 6.91 -20.19
C VAL A 238 -3.22 5.80 -20.83
N PRO A 239 -2.70 5.99 -22.04
CA PRO A 239 -1.72 5.07 -22.61
C PRO A 239 -0.41 5.24 -21.86
N VAL A 240 0.07 4.16 -21.29
CA VAL A 240 1.36 4.10 -20.62
C VAL A 240 2.36 3.54 -21.64
N SER A 241 3.29 4.36 -22.08
CA SER A 241 4.38 3.89 -22.95
C SER A 241 5.53 3.41 -22.08
N GLU A 242 6.18 2.32 -22.48
CA GLU A 242 7.42 1.87 -21.84
C GLU A 242 8.39 3.06 -21.74
N GLN A 243 8.74 3.44 -20.52
CA GLN A 243 9.87 4.32 -20.28
C GLN A 243 11.04 3.51 -19.69
N PRO A 244 12.28 3.92 -19.97
CA PRO A 244 13.43 3.20 -19.43
C PRO A 244 13.36 3.15 -17.92
N ARG A 245 13.67 1.99 -17.37
CA ARG A 245 13.66 1.66 -15.95
C ARG A 245 14.20 2.79 -15.08
N GLY A 246 13.37 3.33 -14.20
CA GLY A 246 13.77 4.33 -13.19
C GLY A 246 13.34 5.78 -13.47
N GLY A 247 12.54 6.06 -14.47
CA GLY A 247 12.06 7.41 -14.79
C GLY A 247 10.58 7.62 -14.46
N LEU A 248 10.24 8.85 -14.04
CA LEU A 248 8.86 9.32 -13.93
C LEU A 248 8.20 9.23 -15.32
N ILE A 249 7.12 8.47 -15.45
CA ILE A 249 6.38 8.39 -16.72
C ILE A 249 5.56 9.66 -16.87
N GLU A 250 6.10 10.67 -17.54
CA GLU A 250 5.31 11.82 -18.00
C GLU A 250 4.59 11.45 -19.30
N ALA A 251 3.40 10.90 -19.17
CA ALA A 251 2.52 10.75 -20.34
C ALA A 251 1.99 12.13 -20.75
N THR A 252 2.72 12.84 -21.60
CA THR A 252 2.21 14.04 -22.29
C THR A 252 1.20 13.59 -23.33
N THR A 253 0.03 13.18 -22.86
CA THR A 253 -1.06 12.79 -23.75
C THR A 253 -1.67 14.06 -24.31
N LYS A 254 -1.54 14.30 -25.62
CA LYS A 254 -2.54 15.10 -26.33
C LYS A 254 -3.89 14.47 -25.98
N LEU A 255 -4.81 15.30 -25.43
CA LEU A 255 -6.20 14.92 -25.11
C LEU A 255 -6.91 14.50 -26.40
N THR A 256 -6.56 13.36 -26.93
CA THR A 256 -7.24 12.77 -28.08
C THR A 256 -8.23 11.77 -27.52
N ASN A 257 -9.46 11.80 -28.06
CA ASN A 257 -10.36 10.64 -28.01
C ASN A 257 -9.54 9.45 -28.51
N LEU A 258 -8.92 8.71 -27.61
CA LEU A 258 -8.30 7.44 -27.95
C LEU A 258 -9.45 6.57 -28.42
N GLY A 259 -9.55 6.40 -29.74
CA GLY A 259 -10.38 5.40 -30.36
C GLY A 259 -10.19 4.05 -29.66
N ALA A 260 -11.04 3.10 -29.93
CA ALA A 260 -10.98 1.80 -29.31
C ALA A 260 -9.53 1.32 -29.20
N TYR A 261 -9.10 0.97 -27.98
CA TYR A 261 -7.82 0.35 -27.72
C TYR A 261 -7.62 -0.81 -28.69
N ASP A 262 -6.50 -0.85 -29.42
CA ASP A 262 -6.26 -1.82 -30.48
C ASP A 262 -5.95 -3.26 -29.96
N GLY A 263 -6.06 -3.47 -28.66
CA GLY A 263 -5.93 -4.78 -28.00
C GLY A 263 -4.52 -5.39 -28.03
N ARG A 264 -3.50 -4.62 -28.42
CA ARG A 264 -2.14 -5.17 -28.55
C ARG A 264 -1.57 -5.51 -27.19
N PRO A 265 -1.06 -6.75 -27.03
CA PRO A 265 -0.53 -7.24 -25.76
C PRO A 265 0.79 -6.56 -25.34
N ASP A 266 1.47 -5.86 -26.27
CA ASP A 266 2.71 -5.13 -26.03
C ASP A 266 2.50 -3.69 -25.51
N LYS A 267 1.24 -3.28 -25.33
CA LYS A 267 0.89 -1.96 -24.83
C LYS A 267 0.16 -2.03 -23.50
N CYS A 268 0.30 -0.99 -22.72
CA CYS A 268 -0.44 -0.75 -21.49
C CYS A 268 -1.36 0.46 -21.65
N LEU A 269 -2.62 0.29 -21.37
CA LEU A 269 -3.60 1.36 -21.27
C LEU A 269 -4.27 1.27 -19.88
N LEU A 270 -4.25 2.35 -19.13
CA LEU A 270 -5.01 2.46 -17.90
C LEU A 270 -6.33 3.18 -18.18
N GLU A 271 -7.43 2.57 -17.79
CA GLU A 271 -8.76 3.16 -17.81
C GLU A 271 -9.16 3.53 -16.38
N PHE A 272 -9.51 4.80 -16.17
CA PHE A 272 -10.01 5.35 -14.92
C PHE A 272 -11.48 5.67 -15.10
N ARG A 273 -12.36 5.06 -14.30
CA ARG A 273 -13.81 5.21 -14.39
C ARG A 273 -14.38 5.72 -13.07
N LEU A 274 -15.05 6.86 -13.12
CA LEU A 274 -15.88 7.32 -11.99
C LEU A 274 -17.17 6.49 -11.99
N ALA A 275 -17.20 5.42 -11.18
CA ALA A 275 -18.28 4.43 -11.18
C ALA A 275 -19.48 4.90 -10.36
N GLU A 276 -19.20 5.45 -9.17
CA GLU A 276 -20.18 5.93 -8.19
C GLU A 276 -19.65 7.19 -7.52
N PRO A 277 -20.48 7.93 -6.79
CA PRO A 277 -19.97 8.97 -5.91
C PRO A 277 -18.86 8.40 -5.02
N GLU A 278 -17.72 9.07 -4.98
CA GLU A 278 -16.55 8.67 -4.17
C GLU A 278 -15.86 7.37 -4.58
N THR A 279 -16.13 6.81 -5.77
CA THR A 279 -15.47 5.59 -6.27
C THR A 279 -14.86 5.83 -7.64
N LEU A 280 -13.59 5.46 -7.78
CA LEU A 280 -12.82 5.46 -9.02
C LEU A 280 -12.35 4.03 -9.29
N ASP A 281 -12.89 3.38 -10.31
CA ASP A 281 -12.39 2.10 -10.76
C ASP A 281 -11.22 2.30 -11.71
N VAL A 282 -10.19 1.50 -11.55
CA VAL A 282 -9.02 1.47 -12.44
C VAL A 282 -8.91 0.09 -13.05
N ALA A 283 -8.74 0.04 -14.37
CA ALA A 283 -8.54 -1.20 -15.11
C ALA A 283 -7.33 -1.08 -16.05
N THR A 284 -6.53 -2.12 -16.08
CA THR A 284 -5.39 -2.26 -17.00
C THR A 284 -5.82 -3.05 -18.24
N HIS A 285 -5.63 -2.46 -19.41
CA HIS A 285 -5.83 -3.13 -20.70
C HIS A 285 -4.47 -3.42 -21.34
N GLY A 286 -4.29 -4.64 -21.81
CA GLY A 286 -3.03 -5.14 -22.38
C GLY A 286 -2.18 -5.89 -21.33
N SER A 287 -0.87 -5.80 -21.46
CA SER A 287 0.03 -6.49 -20.54
C SER A 287 0.44 -5.60 -19.37
N VAL A 288 0.27 -6.09 -18.15
CA VAL A 288 0.78 -5.40 -16.93
C VAL A 288 2.29 -5.16 -17.03
N GLY A 289 3.04 -6.09 -17.65
CA GLY A 289 4.49 -5.91 -17.89
C GLY A 289 4.80 -4.73 -18.82
N ALA A 290 3.92 -4.43 -19.79
CA ALA A 290 4.08 -3.29 -20.69
C ALA A 290 3.82 -1.93 -20.00
N CYS A 291 3.25 -1.92 -18.79
CA CYS A 291 3.10 -0.71 -17.99
C CYS A 291 4.43 -0.22 -17.39
N GLY A 292 5.47 -1.06 -17.36
CA GLY A 292 6.76 -0.73 -16.77
C GLY A 292 6.74 -0.62 -15.24
N PHE A 293 5.68 -1.12 -14.59
CA PHE A 293 5.57 -1.13 -13.14
C PHE A 293 6.53 -2.14 -12.50
N GLY A 294 6.83 -1.94 -11.24
CA GLY A 294 7.60 -2.90 -10.45
C GLY A 294 6.95 -4.28 -10.38
N ALA A 295 7.71 -5.27 -9.91
CA ALA A 295 7.24 -6.66 -9.82
C ALA A 295 5.94 -6.76 -9.01
N ARG A 296 4.94 -7.48 -9.56
CA ARG A 296 3.61 -7.72 -8.98
C ARG A 296 2.73 -6.47 -8.76
N VAL A 297 3.18 -5.29 -9.18
CA VAL A 297 2.36 -4.07 -9.08
C VAL A 297 1.27 -4.13 -10.13
N THR A 298 0.03 -3.93 -9.70
CA THR A 298 -1.14 -3.74 -10.57
C THR A 298 -1.83 -2.44 -10.24
N ALA A 299 -2.44 -1.81 -11.24
CA ALA A 299 -3.29 -0.65 -11.06
C ALA A 299 -4.76 -1.04 -10.82
N ASP A 300 -5.13 -2.29 -11.14
CA ASP A 300 -6.51 -2.74 -11.15
C ASP A 300 -7.15 -2.70 -9.76
N GLY A 301 -8.37 -2.19 -9.70
CA GLY A 301 -9.17 -2.17 -8.48
C GLY A 301 -10.08 -0.97 -8.33
N SER A 302 -10.89 -0.98 -7.27
CA SER A 302 -11.73 0.14 -6.87
C SER A 302 -11.01 1.00 -5.84
N TYR A 303 -10.89 2.27 -6.15
CA TYR A 303 -10.26 3.30 -5.33
C TYR A 303 -11.35 4.17 -4.72
N TYR A 304 -11.25 4.45 -3.44
CA TYR A 304 -12.28 5.17 -2.69
C TYR A 304 -11.78 6.54 -2.27
N LEU A 305 -12.66 7.56 -2.38
CA LEU A 305 -12.34 8.93 -2.02
C LEU A 305 -11.87 9.04 -0.56
N LYS A 306 -10.73 9.67 -0.35
CA LYS A 306 -10.24 10.08 0.97
C LYS A 306 -10.11 11.60 1.04
N THR A 307 -10.54 12.18 2.15
CA THR A 307 -10.45 13.61 2.44
C THR A 307 -9.45 13.83 3.57
N GLY A 308 -8.72 14.93 3.50
CA GLY A 308 -7.64 15.21 4.46
C GLY A 308 -6.35 14.43 4.14
N SER A 309 -5.24 14.99 4.49
CA SER A 309 -3.90 14.38 4.43
C SER A 309 -3.55 13.77 5.74
#